data_af50077a1ce782f2f9ce8432721f03e9
#
_entry.id   af50077a1ce782f2f9ce8432721f03e9
#
_cell.length_a   1.000
_cell.length_b   1.000
_cell.length_c   1.000
_cell.angle_alpha   90.00
_cell.angle_beta   90.00
_cell.angle_gamma   90.00
#
_symmetry.space_group_name_H-M   'P 1'
#
loop_
_entity.id
_entity.type
_entity.pdbx_description
1 polymer ?
#
loop_
_entity_poly.entity_id
_entity_poly.type
_entity_poly.pdbx_seq_one_letter_code
_entity_poly.pdbx_strand_id
1 'polypeptide(L)'
;MSGIFGSSQYLFGDTAFYGHEINSSMRFSSAHSPSLQRTPSGDGNRRTFTFSAWVKRSTLLTTNSTANPIVTWQNASNNSDWDQLRFTSANFGGGSQHNEIQFMLDGASDGHLLTSGLSRDTSAWYHIMVAVDTTQGTDTNRIKLYVNGEQPSLGTATYPAQNFDCHVNKSGLKTAIGSNIYVSPDKYYDGYIAEVHFIDGTALTSSSFGETKQGIWIPKSYNGSYGTNGYYLKFNQTGSGTPSSTTMGADSSGNNHHFAQSNINPADSNIPDSPTNNFCTMNINSVIYAPDDAALTMGGLFNNLDPYHSSGGGLTRETTMPMKSGKWYCEVLDVS
;
A
#
# COMPACT_ATOMS: atom_id res chain seq x y z
N MET A 1 36.38 -8.53 -8.46
CA MET A 1 35.22 -8.23 -7.59
C MET A 1 34.45 -7.10 -8.22
N SER A 2 33.46 -7.40 -9.03
CA SER A 2 32.54 -6.40 -9.58
C SER A 2 31.32 -6.33 -8.65
N GLY A 3 31.22 -5.24 -7.90
CA GLY A 3 30.04 -4.98 -7.08
C GLY A 3 28.82 -4.75 -7.97
N ILE A 4 27.70 -5.31 -7.58
CA ILE A 4 26.39 -5.05 -8.19
C ILE A 4 26.04 -3.61 -7.83
N PHE A 5 26.14 -2.70 -8.78
CA PHE A 5 25.78 -1.30 -8.58
C PHE A 5 24.35 -1.09 -9.10
N GLY A 6 23.46 -0.73 -8.20
CA GLY A 6 22.14 -0.21 -8.58
C GLY A 6 22.34 1.03 -9.48
N SER A 7 21.69 1.03 -10.63
CA SER A 7 21.94 1.97 -11.74
C SER A 7 21.65 3.45 -11.43
N SER A 8 21.03 3.77 -10.31
CA SER A 8 20.62 5.13 -9.96
C SER A 8 21.72 5.95 -9.25
N GLN A 9 22.69 5.32 -8.63
CA GLN A 9 23.74 6.05 -7.88
C GLN A 9 24.84 6.69 -8.77
N TYR A 10 25.03 6.21 -9.99
CA TYR A 10 26.08 6.70 -10.87
C TYR A 10 25.80 8.03 -11.58
N LEU A 11 24.58 8.50 -11.55
CA LEU A 11 24.19 9.70 -12.31
C LEU A 11 24.30 11.03 -11.54
N PHE A 12 24.52 11.01 -10.23
CA PHE A 12 24.31 12.20 -9.41
C PHE A 12 25.43 12.50 -8.41
N GLY A 13 26.70 12.33 -8.73
CA GLY A 13 27.81 12.80 -7.85
C GLY A 13 27.63 12.47 -6.36
N ASP A 14 28.48 12.90 -5.48
CA ASP A 14 28.55 12.58 -4.04
C ASP A 14 27.33 12.95 -3.16
N THR A 15 26.21 13.39 -3.73
CA THR A 15 24.95 13.59 -2.98
C THR A 15 23.96 12.53 -3.43
N ALA A 16 23.63 11.59 -2.53
CA ALA A 16 22.57 10.60 -2.77
C ALA A 16 21.29 11.28 -3.28
N PHE A 17 20.70 10.73 -4.37
CA PHE A 17 19.44 11.28 -4.92
C PHE A 17 18.35 11.26 -3.86
N TYR A 18 18.24 10.17 -3.10
CA TYR A 18 17.31 10.01 -2.00
C TYR A 18 17.95 10.48 -0.68
N GLY A 19 17.30 11.43 -0.01
CA GLY A 19 17.62 11.83 1.36
C GLY A 19 17.11 10.84 2.42
N HIS A 20 16.14 9.99 2.03
CA HIS A 20 15.58 8.90 2.83
C HIS A 20 15.41 7.69 1.93
N GLU A 21 16.04 6.57 2.29
CA GLU A 21 15.94 5.31 1.56
C GLU A 21 14.91 4.39 2.21
N ILE A 22 14.00 3.87 1.41
CA ILE A 22 13.06 2.82 1.79
C ILE A 22 13.66 1.50 1.31
N ASN A 23 14.13 0.67 2.24
CA ASN A 23 14.85 -0.56 1.90
C ASN A 23 13.96 -1.79 1.81
N SER A 24 12.69 -1.68 2.21
CA SER A 24 11.82 -2.84 2.32
C SER A 24 10.38 -2.51 1.98
N SER A 25 9.70 -3.49 1.40
CA SER A 25 8.26 -3.51 1.23
C SER A 25 7.69 -4.87 1.67
N MET A 26 6.37 -4.95 1.71
CA MET A 26 5.63 -6.20 1.90
C MET A 26 4.75 -6.44 0.68
N ARG A 27 4.77 -7.68 0.18
CA ARG A 27 3.89 -8.14 -0.87
C ARG A 27 2.60 -8.68 -0.27
N PHE A 28 1.50 -8.29 -0.87
CA PHE A 28 0.16 -8.83 -0.65
C PHE A 28 -0.28 -9.54 -1.92
N SER A 29 -0.66 -10.82 -1.82
CA SER A 29 -1.22 -11.59 -2.93
C SER A 29 -2.67 -11.93 -2.61
N SER A 30 -3.59 -11.37 -3.36
CA SER A 30 -5.03 -11.57 -3.13
C SER A 30 -5.46 -13.04 -3.17
N ALA A 31 -4.72 -13.90 -3.90
CA ALA A 31 -4.95 -15.34 -3.95
C ALA A 31 -4.81 -16.03 -2.58
N HIS A 32 -4.02 -15.47 -1.67
CA HIS A 32 -3.79 -16.05 -0.34
C HIS A 32 -4.56 -15.34 0.78
N SER A 33 -5.37 -14.33 0.45
CA SER A 33 -6.14 -13.59 1.45
C SER A 33 -5.28 -12.95 2.57
N PRO A 34 -4.20 -12.21 2.24
CA PRO A 34 -3.26 -11.66 3.20
C PRO A 34 -3.81 -10.48 3.95
N SER A 35 -3.43 -10.31 5.22
CA SER A 35 -3.72 -9.08 5.96
C SER A 35 -2.78 -8.86 7.14
N LEU A 36 -2.58 -7.59 7.49
CA LEU A 36 -2.05 -7.18 8.79
C LEU A 36 -3.16 -6.51 9.57
N GLN A 37 -3.43 -6.95 10.80
CA GLN A 37 -4.56 -6.47 11.58
C GLN A 37 -4.14 -6.03 12.99
N ARG A 38 -4.75 -4.96 13.48
CA ARG A 38 -4.63 -4.46 14.85
C ARG A 38 -5.97 -3.91 15.34
N THR A 39 -6.26 -4.07 16.62
CA THR A 39 -7.41 -3.44 17.28
C THR A 39 -6.91 -2.48 18.35
N PRO A 40 -7.20 -1.17 18.27
CA PRO A 40 -6.87 -0.23 19.32
C PRO A 40 -7.64 -0.56 20.62
N SER A 41 -6.95 -0.47 21.77
CA SER A 41 -7.55 -0.71 23.08
C SER A 41 -8.31 0.50 23.65
N GLY A 42 -8.04 1.69 23.12
CA GLY A 42 -8.68 2.95 23.49
C GLY A 42 -8.88 3.83 22.28
N ASP A 43 -9.84 4.76 22.36
CA ASP A 43 -10.02 5.76 21.31
C ASP A 43 -8.79 6.65 21.21
N GLY A 44 -8.33 6.92 19.97
CA GLY A 44 -7.45 8.01 19.66
C GLY A 44 -8.25 9.21 19.15
N ASN A 45 -7.58 10.12 18.45
CA ASN A 45 -8.27 11.25 17.85
C ASN A 45 -9.02 10.78 16.58
N ARG A 46 -10.34 10.79 16.66
CA ARG A 46 -11.23 10.34 15.57
C ARG A 46 -11.57 11.45 14.58
N ARG A 47 -11.17 12.70 14.89
CA ARG A 47 -11.45 13.89 14.07
C ARG A 47 -10.25 14.41 13.32
N THR A 48 -9.05 14.13 13.83
CA THR A 48 -7.80 14.64 13.27
C THR A 48 -6.77 13.53 13.20
N PHE A 49 -6.33 13.17 11.98
CA PHE A 49 -5.33 12.14 11.75
C PHE A 49 -4.74 12.22 10.34
N THR A 50 -3.65 11.50 10.13
CA THR A 50 -3.04 11.31 8.81
C THR A 50 -2.71 9.84 8.59
N PHE A 51 -3.05 9.31 7.42
CA PHE A 51 -2.56 8.05 6.90
C PHE A 51 -1.70 8.30 5.67
N SER A 52 -0.55 7.64 5.57
CA SER A 52 0.38 7.74 4.44
C SER A 52 0.98 6.37 4.15
N ALA A 53 1.07 6.01 2.88
CA ALA A 53 1.70 4.77 2.43
C ALA A 53 2.25 4.91 1.01
N TRP A 54 3.31 4.17 0.71
CA TRP A 54 3.74 3.90 -0.64
C TRP A 54 3.15 2.56 -1.09
N VAL A 55 2.59 2.53 -2.30
CA VAL A 55 1.95 1.34 -2.85
C VAL A 55 2.35 1.11 -4.30
N LYS A 56 2.55 -0.15 -4.68
CA LYS A 56 2.76 -0.59 -6.06
C LYS A 56 1.76 -1.70 -6.34
N ARG A 57 1.07 -1.62 -7.47
CA ARG A 57 0.02 -2.58 -7.84
C ARG A 57 0.60 -3.72 -8.65
N SER A 58 0.15 -4.95 -8.40
CA SER A 58 0.44 -6.09 -9.27
C SER A 58 -0.69 -6.35 -10.25
N THR A 59 -1.94 -6.05 -9.86
CA THR A 59 -3.14 -6.31 -10.66
C THR A 59 -3.94 -5.04 -10.87
N LEU A 60 -4.52 -4.90 -12.06
CA LEU A 60 -5.51 -3.89 -12.37
C LEU A 60 -6.93 -4.47 -12.19
N LEU A 61 -7.82 -3.65 -11.65
CA LEU A 61 -9.23 -4.01 -11.59
C LEU A 61 -9.84 -3.91 -12.98
N THR A 62 -10.40 -5.01 -13.46
CA THR A 62 -11.02 -5.11 -14.81
C THR A 62 -12.49 -5.49 -14.73
N THR A 63 -12.96 -5.94 -13.58
CA THR A 63 -14.35 -6.32 -13.33
C THR A 63 -15.05 -5.31 -12.44
N ASN A 64 -16.34 -5.12 -12.64
CA ASN A 64 -17.16 -4.27 -11.79
C ASN A 64 -17.32 -4.85 -10.38
N SER A 65 -17.69 -3.99 -9.45
CA SER A 65 -18.06 -4.37 -8.08
C SER A 65 -16.97 -5.03 -7.25
N THR A 66 -15.70 -4.62 -7.47
CA THR A 66 -14.56 -5.08 -6.69
C THR A 66 -13.65 -3.93 -6.25
N ALA A 67 -12.73 -4.17 -5.34
CA ALA A 67 -11.75 -3.20 -4.85
C ALA A 67 -10.46 -3.87 -4.38
N ASN A 68 -9.38 -3.10 -4.35
CA ASN A 68 -8.13 -3.44 -3.66
C ASN A 68 -7.95 -2.49 -2.47
N PRO A 69 -8.31 -2.88 -1.25
CA PRO A 69 -8.18 -2.06 -0.05
C PRO A 69 -6.72 -1.92 0.37
N ILE A 70 -6.26 -0.66 0.56
CA ILE A 70 -4.94 -0.35 1.10
C ILE A 70 -5.01 -0.41 2.63
N VAL A 71 -6.00 0.27 3.21
CA VAL A 71 -6.29 0.24 4.64
C VAL A 71 -7.79 0.32 4.88
N THR A 72 -8.26 -0.42 5.87
CA THR A 72 -9.66 -0.44 6.33
C THR A 72 -9.69 -0.29 7.84
N TRP A 73 -10.60 0.54 8.33
CA TRP A 73 -10.99 0.63 9.75
C TRP A 73 -12.43 0.18 9.83
N GLN A 74 -12.70 -0.95 10.47
CA GLN A 74 -14.00 -1.59 10.36
C GLN A 74 -14.38 -2.39 11.61
N ASN A 75 -15.66 -2.41 11.90
CA ASN A 75 -16.23 -3.36 12.84
C ASN A 75 -16.20 -4.78 12.23
N ALA A 76 -15.59 -5.73 12.94
CA ALA A 76 -15.51 -7.11 12.47
C ALA A 76 -16.87 -7.87 12.54
N SER A 77 -17.86 -7.31 13.23
CA SER A 77 -19.15 -7.97 13.48
C SER A 77 -20.29 -7.45 12.60
N ASN A 78 -20.10 -6.30 11.95
CA ASN A 78 -21.11 -5.72 11.06
C ASN A 78 -20.48 -4.95 9.90
N ASN A 79 -21.25 -4.65 8.87
CA ASN A 79 -20.82 -3.92 7.67
C ASN A 79 -21.25 -2.45 7.67
N SER A 80 -21.64 -1.88 8.79
CA SER A 80 -22.13 -0.50 8.87
C SER A 80 -21.09 0.49 9.34
N ASP A 81 -20.13 0.06 10.17
CA ASP A 81 -19.15 0.95 10.79
C ASP A 81 -17.80 0.76 10.11
N TRP A 82 -17.50 1.52 9.05
CA TRP A 82 -16.23 1.37 8.35
C TRP A 82 -15.79 2.60 7.55
N ASP A 83 -14.49 2.86 7.61
CA ASP A 83 -13.78 3.82 6.78
C ASP A 83 -12.72 3.08 5.95
N GLN A 84 -12.42 3.54 4.74
CA GLN A 84 -11.50 2.81 3.87
C GLN A 84 -10.77 3.70 2.86
N LEU A 85 -9.50 3.40 2.63
CA LEU A 85 -8.71 3.88 1.49
C LEU A 85 -8.41 2.70 0.56
N ARG A 86 -8.73 2.83 -0.74
CA ARG A 86 -8.64 1.73 -1.71
C ARG A 86 -8.44 2.18 -3.14
N PHE A 87 -8.07 1.26 -4.00
CA PHE A 87 -8.40 1.33 -5.42
C PHE A 87 -9.76 0.71 -5.64
N THR A 88 -10.61 1.33 -6.44
CA THR A 88 -11.97 0.87 -6.70
C THR A 88 -12.21 0.58 -8.18
N SER A 89 -13.23 -0.22 -8.45
CA SER A 89 -13.72 -0.48 -9.80
C SER A 89 -15.01 0.30 -10.08
N ALA A 90 -15.42 0.34 -11.35
CA ALA A 90 -16.72 0.86 -11.72
C ALA A 90 -17.84 0.13 -10.94
N ASN A 91 -18.87 0.87 -10.58
CA ASN A 91 -20.06 0.39 -9.86
C ASN A 91 -19.78 -0.21 -8.47
N PHE A 92 -18.65 0.09 -7.85
CA PHE A 92 -18.35 -0.33 -6.49
C PHE A 92 -18.13 0.87 -5.56
N GLY A 93 -19.07 1.05 -4.60
CA GLY A 93 -19.01 2.13 -3.60
C GLY A 93 -18.85 3.53 -4.22
N GLY A 94 -19.59 3.82 -5.32
CA GLY A 94 -19.53 5.10 -6.01
C GLY A 94 -18.38 5.24 -7.02
N GLY A 95 -17.58 4.20 -7.27
CA GLY A 95 -16.59 4.19 -8.35
C GLY A 95 -17.24 4.41 -9.72
N SER A 96 -16.70 5.31 -10.53
CA SER A 96 -17.21 5.63 -11.87
C SER A 96 -16.45 4.87 -12.96
N GLN A 97 -15.19 4.56 -12.70
CA GLN A 97 -14.30 3.83 -13.61
C GLN A 97 -13.47 2.80 -12.81
N HIS A 98 -12.70 1.97 -13.53
CA HIS A 98 -11.76 1.06 -12.89
C HIS A 98 -10.45 1.77 -12.52
N ASN A 99 -9.90 1.42 -11.36
CA ASN A 99 -8.57 1.85 -10.89
C ASN A 99 -8.49 3.31 -10.44
N GLU A 100 -9.59 3.87 -9.96
CA GLU A 100 -9.63 5.13 -9.23
C GLU A 100 -9.15 4.93 -7.79
N ILE A 101 -8.54 5.95 -7.19
CA ILE A 101 -8.24 5.98 -5.75
C ILE A 101 -9.46 6.58 -5.04
N GLN A 102 -9.90 5.91 -3.99
CA GLN A 102 -11.08 6.27 -3.22
C GLN A 102 -10.78 6.27 -1.73
N PHE A 103 -11.17 7.35 -1.06
CA PHE A 103 -11.25 7.40 0.39
C PHE A 103 -12.68 7.64 0.83
N MET A 104 -13.16 6.86 1.79
CA MET A 104 -14.53 6.91 2.27
C MET A 104 -14.59 6.91 3.78
N LEU A 105 -15.56 7.65 4.31
CA LEU A 105 -15.99 7.62 5.70
C LEU A 105 -17.41 7.07 5.75
N ASP A 106 -17.65 6.17 6.69
CA ASP A 106 -18.94 5.49 6.91
C ASP A 106 -19.57 4.90 5.62
N GLY A 107 -18.75 4.14 4.91
CA GLY A 107 -19.18 3.53 3.65
C GLY A 107 -19.55 4.52 2.53
N ALA A 108 -18.99 5.73 2.53
CA ALA A 108 -19.28 6.87 1.66
C ALA A 108 -20.52 7.70 2.06
N SER A 109 -21.17 7.39 3.18
CA SER A 109 -22.34 8.16 3.65
C SER A 109 -21.95 9.55 4.16
N ASP A 110 -20.83 9.64 4.89
CA ASP A 110 -20.43 10.86 5.59
C ASP A 110 -19.22 11.56 4.95
N GLY A 111 -18.45 10.88 4.11
CA GLY A 111 -17.34 11.48 3.38
C GLY A 111 -16.87 10.59 2.24
N HIS A 112 -16.64 11.20 1.08
CA HIS A 112 -16.23 10.45 -0.11
C HIS A 112 -15.37 11.30 -1.03
N LEU A 113 -14.10 10.93 -1.20
CA LEU A 113 -13.21 11.47 -2.21
C LEU A 113 -12.86 10.36 -3.21
N LEU A 114 -13.11 10.63 -4.49
CA LEU A 114 -12.81 9.74 -5.60
C LEU A 114 -12.01 10.51 -6.64
N THR A 115 -10.85 9.99 -7.04
CA THR A 115 -10.03 10.63 -8.09
C THR A 115 -10.71 10.53 -9.44
N SER A 116 -10.54 11.55 -10.30
CA SER A 116 -10.91 11.45 -11.72
C SER A 116 -9.82 10.77 -12.56
N GLY A 117 -8.59 10.77 -12.06
CA GLY A 117 -7.45 10.09 -12.69
C GLY A 117 -7.38 8.62 -12.31
N LEU A 118 -6.81 7.81 -13.20
CA LEU A 118 -6.73 6.36 -13.06
C LEU A 118 -5.28 5.94 -12.78
N SER A 119 -5.08 5.14 -11.73
CA SER A 119 -3.76 4.61 -11.34
C SER A 119 -3.56 3.23 -11.97
N ARG A 120 -3.03 3.18 -13.20
CA ARG A 120 -2.92 1.97 -14.02
C ARG A 120 -1.49 1.46 -14.24
N ASP A 121 -0.48 2.20 -13.81
CA ASP A 121 0.90 1.77 -13.97
C ASP A 121 1.25 0.78 -12.86
N THR A 122 1.43 -0.49 -13.23
CA THR A 122 1.83 -1.56 -12.30
C THR A 122 3.35 -1.59 -12.07
N SER A 123 4.12 -0.81 -12.82
CA SER A 123 5.56 -0.68 -12.63
C SER A 123 5.95 0.45 -11.67
N ALA A 124 5.01 1.37 -11.40
CA ALA A 124 5.25 2.55 -10.58
C ALA A 124 4.83 2.37 -9.12
N TRP A 125 5.60 2.97 -8.23
CA TRP A 125 5.21 3.24 -6.86
C TRP A 125 4.40 4.53 -6.78
N TYR A 126 3.28 4.48 -6.09
CA TYR A 126 2.42 5.63 -5.77
C TYR A 126 2.53 5.95 -4.29
N HIS A 127 2.80 7.20 -3.95
CA HIS A 127 2.63 7.69 -2.60
C HIS A 127 1.18 8.16 -2.44
N ILE A 128 0.42 7.53 -1.56
CA ILE A 128 -0.97 7.88 -1.28
C ILE A 128 -1.09 8.32 0.17
N MET A 129 -1.66 9.49 0.38
CA MET A 129 -1.84 10.07 1.71
C MET A 129 -3.23 10.66 1.85
N VAL A 130 -3.83 10.45 3.01
CA VAL A 130 -5.08 11.10 3.44
C VAL A 130 -4.82 11.85 4.74
N ALA A 131 -5.19 13.13 4.77
CA ALA A 131 -5.19 13.94 5.97
C ALA A 131 -6.63 14.35 6.28
N VAL A 132 -7.07 14.11 7.52
CA VAL A 132 -8.41 14.40 7.99
C VAL A 132 -8.33 15.35 9.17
N ASP A 133 -9.14 16.41 9.13
CA ASP A 133 -9.42 17.32 10.25
C ASP A 133 -10.87 17.79 10.15
N THR A 134 -11.78 17.01 10.69
CA THR A 134 -13.22 17.33 10.65
C THR A 134 -13.61 18.55 11.46
N THR A 135 -12.70 19.10 12.28
CA THR A 135 -12.97 20.32 13.07
C THR A 135 -12.96 21.59 12.23
N GLN A 136 -12.47 21.53 10.99
CA GLN A 136 -12.37 22.65 10.08
C GLN A 136 -13.74 23.24 9.72
N GLY A 137 -13.84 24.58 9.78
CA GLY A 137 -15.07 25.29 9.40
C GLY A 137 -15.42 25.13 7.92
N THR A 138 -14.42 25.17 7.05
CA THR A 138 -14.57 24.95 5.60
C THR A 138 -14.56 23.46 5.32
N ASP A 139 -15.58 22.93 4.68
CA ASP A 139 -15.78 21.51 4.40
C ASP A 139 -14.66 20.89 3.58
N THR A 140 -14.21 21.56 2.51
CA THR A 140 -13.09 21.12 1.65
C THR A 140 -11.75 21.02 2.39
N ASN A 141 -11.63 21.55 3.60
CA ASN A 141 -10.46 21.42 4.46
C ASN A 141 -10.53 20.22 5.41
N ARG A 142 -11.70 19.53 5.50
CA ARG A 142 -11.90 18.43 6.45
C ARG A 142 -11.25 17.12 6.01
N ILE A 143 -11.14 16.89 4.70
CA ILE A 143 -10.42 15.75 4.15
C ILE A 143 -9.58 16.22 2.97
N LYS A 144 -8.33 15.78 2.93
CA LYS A 144 -7.42 16.01 1.80
C LYS A 144 -6.78 14.70 1.37
N LEU A 145 -6.90 14.38 0.09
CA LEU A 145 -6.24 13.25 -0.53
C LEU A 145 -5.04 13.74 -1.34
N TYR A 146 -3.91 13.08 -1.22
CA TYR A 146 -2.70 13.36 -1.97
C TYR A 146 -2.23 12.10 -2.71
N VAL A 147 -1.76 12.29 -3.93
CA VAL A 147 -1.12 11.26 -4.74
C VAL A 147 0.21 11.83 -5.24
N ASN A 148 1.32 11.19 -4.89
CA ASN A 148 2.67 11.64 -5.24
C ASN A 148 2.90 13.14 -4.91
N GLY A 149 2.46 13.54 -3.71
CA GLY A 149 2.64 14.89 -3.19
C GLY A 149 1.58 15.91 -3.55
N GLU A 150 0.80 15.67 -4.60
CA GLU A 150 -0.19 16.60 -5.13
C GLU A 150 -1.62 16.18 -4.77
N GLN A 151 -2.53 17.15 -4.63
CA GLN A 151 -3.96 16.88 -4.54
C GLN A 151 -4.50 16.60 -5.94
N PRO A 152 -4.98 15.37 -6.23
CA PRO A 152 -5.48 15.03 -7.56
C PRO A 152 -6.83 15.71 -7.84
N SER A 153 -7.17 15.85 -9.10
CA SER A 153 -8.54 16.21 -9.49
C SER A 153 -9.51 15.12 -9.02
N LEU A 154 -10.64 15.52 -8.46
CA LEU A 154 -11.66 14.63 -7.93
C LEU A 154 -12.85 14.51 -8.89
N GLY A 155 -13.30 13.31 -9.16
CA GLY A 155 -14.56 13.01 -9.85
C GLY A 155 -15.76 13.07 -8.91
N THR A 156 -15.55 12.71 -7.64
CA THR A 156 -16.52 12.86 -6.55
C THR A 156 -15.83 13.44 -5.33
N ALA A 157 -16.49 14.42 -4.69
CA ALA A 157 -16.05 15.00 -3.44
C ALA A 157 -17.26 15.28 -2.53
N THR A 158 -17.39 14.51 -1.47
CA THR A 158 -18.34 14.75 -0.37
C THR A 158 -17.55 14.83 0.92
N TYR A 159 -17.84 15.83 1.72
CA TYR A 159 -17.10 16.10 2.96
C TYR A 159 -17.98 15.86 4.18
N PRO A 160 -17.43 15.32 5.29
CA PRO A 160 -18.19 15.06 6.51
C PRO A 160 -18.70 16.38 7.15
N ALA A 161 -19.70 16.24 8.00
CA ALA A 161 -20.12 17.35 8.86
C ALA A 161 -18.94 17.86 9.73
N GLN A 162 -19.00 19.12 10.14
CA GLN A 162 -18.01 19.65 11.08
C GLN A 162 -18.08 18.86 12.41
N ASN A 163 -16.91 18.51 12.94
CA ASN A 163 -16.74 17.70 14.15
C ASN A 163 -17.26 16.25 14.02
N PHE A 164 -17.37 15.71 12.81
CA PHE A 164 -17.70 14.32 12.61
C PHE A 164 -16.64 13.41 13.24
N ASP A 165 -17.09 12.39 13.96
CA ASP A 165 -16.23 11.37 14.57
C ASP A 165 -16.10 10.16 13.64
N CYS A 166 -14.97 10.04 12.93
CA CYS A 166 -14.67 8.92 12.03
C CYS A 166 -14.64 7.58 12.77
N HIS A 167 -14.79 6.48 12.02
CA HIS A 167 -14.53 5.13 12.53
C HIS A 167 -13.03 4.84 12.67
N VAL A 168 -12.19 5.56 11.94
CA VAL A 168 -10.75 5.56 12.15
C VAL A 168 -10.44 5.85 13.62
N ASN A 169 -9.51 5.07 14.19
CA ASN A 169 -9.01 5.28 15.54
C ASN A 169 -10.02 5.04 16.69
N LYS A 170 -11.17 4.44 16.40
CA LYS A 170 -12.17 4.07 17.39
C LYS A 170 -11.77 2.76 18.09
N SER A 171 -11.86 2.74 19.41
CA SER A 171 -11.61 1.55 20.23
C SER A 171 -12.47 0.38 19.79
N GLY A 172 -11.91 -0.82 19.76
CA GLY A 172 -12.61 -2.04 19.37
C GLY A 172 -12.81 -2.21 17.87
N LEU A 173 -12.64 -1.17 17.05
CA LEU A 173 -12.63 -1.33 15.60
C LEU A 173 -11.25 -1.78 15.12
N LYS A 174 -11.23 -2.75 14.23
CA LYS A 174 -9.98 -3.23 13.64
C LYS A 174 -9.45 -2.26 12.60
N THR A 175 -8.14 -2.08 12.59
CA THR A 175 -7.39 -1.58 11.44
C THR A 175 -6.83 -2.77 10.69
N ALA A 176 -7.05 -2.85 9.38
CA ALA A 176 -6.41 -3.84 8.50
C ALA A 176 -5.66 -3.15 7.37
N ILE A 177 -4.43 -3.57 7.14
CA ILE A 177 -3.65 -3.22 5.95
C ILE A 177 -3.79 -4.37 4.95
N GLY A 178 -4.12 -4.03 3.70
CA GLY A 178 -4.20 -4.97 2.59
C GLY A 178 -5.51 -5.78 2.50
N SER A 179 -6.51 -5.53 3.35
CA SER A 179 -7.79 -6.23 3.29
C SER A 179 -8.96 -5.42 3.83
N ASN A 180 -10.19 -5.82 3.48
CA ASN A 180 -11.36 -5.50 4.28
C ASN A 180 -11.45 -6.45 5.51
N ILE A 181 -12.37 -6.19 6.44
CA ILE A 181 -12.38 -6.88 7.75
C ILE A 181 -13.68 -7.64 7.99
N TYR A 182 -14.78 -7.22 7.35
CA TYR A 182 -16.11 -7.77 7.65
C TYR A 182 -16.12 -9.30 7.62
N VAL A 183 -17.09 -9.93 8.30
CA VAL A 183 -17.22 -11.37 8.65
C VAL A 183 -16.77 -12.37 7.56
N SER A 184 -16.87 -11.97 6.29
CA SER A 184 -16.31 -12.69 5.14
C SER A 184 -15.46 -11.73 4.34
N PRO A 185 -14.24 -11.43 4.76
CA PRO A 185 -13.34 -10.59 3.99
C PRO A 185 -13.15 -11.23 2.61
N ASP A 186 -13.56 -10.49 1.58
CA ASP A 186 -13.56 -10.96 0.18
C ASP A 186 -12.76 -10.04 -0.74
N LYS A 187 -12.23 -8.94 -0.18
CA LYS A 187 -11.43 -7.95 -0.89
C LYS A 187 -10.06 -7.87 -0.27
N TYR A 188 -9.06 -8.14 -1.07
CA TYR A 188 -7.66 -8.10 -0.69
C TYR A 188 -6.86 -7.21 -1.64
N TYR A 189 -5.85 -6.55 -1.09
CA TYR A 189 -4.88 -5.84 -1.89
C TYR A 189 -4.03 -6.84 -2.69
N ASP A 190 -3.62 -6.42 -3.88
CA ASP A 190 -2.75 -7.22 -4.75
C ASP A 190 -1.61 -6.33 -5.25
N GLY A 191 -0.44 -6.50 -4.64
CA GLY A 191 0.70 -5.64 -4.90
C GLY A 191 1.63 -5.50 -3.70
N TYR A 192 2.37 -4.40 -3.65
CA TYR A 192 3.37 -4.11 -2.64
C TYR A 192 3.00 -2.86 -1.87
N ILE A 193 3.27 -2.86 -0.57
CA ILE A 193 3.09 -1.72 0.32
C ILE A 193 4.39 -1.47 1.08
N ALA A 194 4.79 -0.21 1.20
CA ALA A 194 5.98 0.21 1.93
C ALA A 194 5.69 1.48 2.75
N GLU A 195 6.44 1.70 3.82
CA GLU A 195 6.40 2.95 4.61
C GLU A 195 4.97 3.36 5.01
N VAL A 196 4.28 2.53 5.77
CA VAL A 196 2.93 2.87 6.25
C VAL A 196 3.03 3.67 7.53
N HIS A 197 2.56 4.90 7.48
CA HIS A 197 2.45 5.79 8.63
C HIS A 197 0.99 6.07 8.97
N PHE A 198 0.65 6.00 10.24
CA PHE A 198 -0.58 6.55 10.79
C PHE A 198 -0.22 7.53 11.92
N ILE A 199 -0.65 8.78 11.76
CA ILE A 199 -0.41 9.86 12.73
C ILE A 199 -1.72 10.18 13.41
N ASP A 200 -1.78 9.90 14.70
CA ASP A 200 -2.94 10.18 15.54
C ASP A 200 -2.89 11.63 16.06
N GLY A 201 -3.95 12.37 15.86
CA GLY A 201 -4.13 13.73 16.38
C GLY A 201 -3.59 14.86 15.50
N THR A 202 -3.04 14.58 14.32
CA THR A 202 -2.49 15.63 13.45
C THR A 202 -2.83 15.40 11.98
N ALA A 203 -3.40 16.41 11.33
CA ALA A 203 -3.60 16.45 9.87
C ALA A 203 -2.37 17.13 9.23
N LEU A 204 -1.54 16.33 8.57
CA LEU A 204 -0.28 16.76 7.96
C LEU A 204 -0.48 17.07 6.46
N THR A 205 0.52 17.70 5.85
CA THR A 205 0.63 17.83 4.39
C THR A 205 1.58 16.78 3.83
N SER A 206 1.51 16.54 2.52
CA SER A 206 2.35 15.55 1.82
C SER A 206 3.85 15.80 2.03
N SER A 207 4.27 17.06 2.20
CA SER A 207 5.66 17.45 2.45
C SER A 207 6.26 16.89 3.76
N SER A 208 5.43 16.30 4.64
CA SER A 208 5.89 15.57 5.83
C SER A 208 6.50 14.22 5.51
N PHE A 209 6.12 13.60 4.38
CA PHE A 209 6.50 12.23 4.00
C PHE A 209 7.24 12.16 2.67
N GLY A 210 7.34 13.26 1.96
CA GLY A 210 8.03 13.32 0.69
C GLY A 210 8.39 14.74 0.28
N GLU A 211 9.16 14.83 -0.79
CA GLU A 211 9.56 16.08 -1.43
C GLU A 211 9.72 15.89 -2.93
N THR A 212 9.61 16.98 -3.69
CA THR A 212 9.90 16.96 -5.14
C THR A 212 11.36 17.30 -5.38
N LYS A 213 12.12 16.38 -5.97
CA LYS A 213 13.51 16.57 -6.37
C LYS A 213 13.64 16.31 -7.87
N GLN A 214 14.09 17.31 -8.60
CA GLN A 214 14.21 17.26 -10.08
C GLN A 214 12.93 16.85 -10.82
N GLY A 215 11.76 17.26 -10.29
CA GLY A 215 10.46 16.92 -10.87
C GLY A 215 9.92 15.54 -10.48
N ILE A 216 10.64 14.79 -9.63
CA ILE A 216 10.23 13.47 -9.14
C ILE A 216 9.85 13.59 -7.67
N TRP A 217 8.69 13.04 -7.31
CA TRP A 217 8.28 12.89 -5.92
C TRP A 217 9.05 11.76 -5.26
N ILE A 218 9.80 12.05 -4.22
CA ILE A 218 10.65 11.10 -3.50
C ILE A 218 10.29 11.04 -2.01
N PRO A 219 10.56 9.91 -1.33
CA PRO A 219 10.28 9.77 0.09
C PRO A 219 11.18 10.65 0.96
N LYS A 220 10.61 11.07 2.09
CA LYS A 220 11.26 11.84 3.15
C LYS A 220 10.96 11.19 4.49
N SER A 221 11.97 11.16 5.37
CA SER A 221 11.79 10.64 6.73
C SER A 221 10.83 11.51 7.53
N TYR A 222 9.83 10.89 8.15
CA TYR A 222 8.96 11.55 9.11
C TYR A 222 9.59 11.48 10.52
N ASN A 223 9.81 12.65 11.12
CA ASN A 223 10.44 12.78 12.43
C ASN A 223 9.52 13.39 13.50
N GLY A 224 8.22 13.50 13.21
CA GLY A 224 7.22 14.03 14.14
C GLY A 224 6.70 12.96 15.11
N SER A 225 5.79 13.39 16.00
CA SER A 225 5.09 12.48 16.91
C SER A 225 4.06 11.66 16.17
N TYR A 226 3.91 10.39 16.54
CA TYR A 226 2.87 9.49 16.03
C TYR A 226 1.55 9.59 16.80
N GLY A 227 1.53 10.30 17.96
CA GLY A 227 0.35 10.36 18.83
C GLY A 227 0.08 9.04 19.56
N THR A 228 -1.09 8.92 20.20
CA THR A 228 -1.40 7.80 21.10
C THR A 228 -1.55 6.47 20.36
N ASN A 229 -2.34 6.43 19.29
CA ASN A 229 -2.62 5.20 18.53
C ASN A 229 -1.84 5.11 17.21
N GLY A 230 -0.94 6.07 16.93
CA GLY A 230 -0.15 6.09 15.71
C GLY A 230 0.83 4.92 15.61
N TYR A 231 1.22 4.60 14.39
CA TYR A 231 2.13 3.51 14.08
C TYR A 231 2.94 3.79 12.81
N TYR A 232 4.07 3.06 12.69
CA TYR A 232 4.94 3.09 11.52
C TYR A 232 5.39 1.68 11.15
N LEU A 233 4.99 1.19 9.97
CA LEU A 233 5.33 -0.14 9.48
C LEU A 233 6.38 -0.02 8.36
N LYS A 234 7.59 -0.49 8.64
CA LYS A 234 8.75 -0.51 7.70
C LYS A 234 8.81 -1.76 6.84
N PHE A 235 8.14 -2.84 7.28
CA PHE A 235 8.16 -4.15 6.63
C PHE A 235 9.57 -4.77 6.47
N ASN A 236 10.47 -4.47 7.39
CA ASN A 236 11.85 -4.96 7.40
C ASN A 236 12.07 -6.21 8.27
N GLN A 237 10.99 -6.80 8.78
CA GLN A 237 11.01 -7.99 9.62
C GLN A 237 10.30 -9.15 8.90
N THR A 238 10.80 -10.38 9.09
CA THR A 238 10.25 -11.59 8.49
C THR A 238 9.68 -12.57 9.51
N GLY A 239 9.76 -12.24 10.80
CA GLY A 239 9.22 -13.10 11.87
C GLY A 239 7.71 -13.22 11.80
N SER A 240 7.19 -14.37 12.27
CA SER A 240 5.77 -14.68 12.35
C SER A 240 5.35 -14.99 13.79
N GLY A 241 4.06 -15.17 14.04
CA GLY A 241 3.51 -15.51 15.35
C GLY A 241 2.95 -14.30 16.11
N THR A 242 3.11 -14.27 17.43
CA THR A 242 2.61 -13.19 18.27
C THR A 242 3.22 -11.84 17.86
N PRO A 243 2.41 -10.80 17.64
CA PRO A 243 2.90 -9.48 17.20
C PRO A 243 3.99 -8.92 18.13
N SER A 244 5.10 -8.50 17.54
CA SER A 244 6.27 -7.98 18.26
C SER A 244 7.15 -7.14 17.33
N SER A 245 8.21 -6.53 17.85
CA SER A 245 9.21 -5.77 17.09
C SER A 245 10.03 -6.60 16.09
N THR A 246 9.89 -7.93 16.10
CA THR A 246 10.60 -8.86 15.20
C THR A 246 9.67 -9.55 14.21
N THR A 247 8.37 -9.29 14.27
CA THR A 247 7.39 -9.89 13.35
C THR A 247 7.11 -8.97 12.16
N MET A 248 6.55 -9.54 11.09
CA MET A 248 6.27 -8.84 9.82
C MET A 248 5.44 -7.57 9.99
N GLY A 249 4.55 -7.53 11.00
CA GLY A 249 3.74 -6.35 11.34
C GLY A 249 4.37 -5.44 12.41
N ALA A 250 5.70 -5.42 12.53
CA ALA A 250 6.41 -4.62 13.54
C ALA A 250 6.14 -3.12 13.37
N ASP A 251 5.73 -2.48 14.47
CA ASP A 251 5.62 -1.03 14.57
C ASP A 251 6.97 -0.43 14.99
N SER A 252 7.43 0.56 14.25
CA SER A 252 8.68 1.32 14.46
C SER A 252 8.45 2.75 14.96
N SER A 253 7.22 3.13 15.31
CA SER A 253 6.90 4.47 15.82
C SER A 253 7.38 4.73 17.25
N GLY A 254 7.66 3.67 17.99
CA GLY A 254 7.94 3.71 19.43
C GLY A 254 6.71 3.41 20.31
N ASN A 255 5.51 3.33 19.75
CA ASN A 255 4.28 3.04 20.49
C ASN A 255 4.05 1.54 20.75
N ASN A 256 4.82 0.65 20.11
CA ASN A 256 4.66 -0.81 20.18
C ASN A 256 3.28 -1.30 19.68
N HIS A 257 2.72 -0.65 18.68
CA HIS A 257 1.45 -0.99 18.07
C HIS A 257 1.62 -2.02 16.93
N HIS A 258 2.21 -3.16 17.27
CA HIS A 258 2.47 -4.23 16.31
C HIS A 258 1.19 -4.85 15.75
N PHE A 259 1.20 -5.21 14.48
CA PHE A 259 0.09 -5.83 13.75
C PHE A 259 0.25 -7.35 13.70
N ALA A 260 -0.85 -8.06 13.90
CA ALA A 260 -0.93 -9.49 13.64
C ALA A 260 -0.98 -9.75 12.13
N GLN A 261 -0.13 -10.65 11.65
CA GLN A 261 -0.17 -11.11 10.26
C GLN A 261 -1.13 -12.29 10.10
N SER A 262 -1.78 -12.36 8.94
CA SER A 262 -2.60 -13.48 8.51
C SER A 262 -2.32 -13.78 7.04
N ASN A 263 -2.03 -15.03 6.73
CA ASN A 263 -1.80 -15.53 5.37
C ASN A 263 -0.71 -14.77 4.58
N ILE A 264 0.31 -14.28 5.26
CA ILE A 264 1.49 -13.65 4.66
C ILE A 264 2.68 -14.60 4.89
N ASN A 265 3.36 -14.96 3.81
CA ASN A 265 4.57 -15.75 3.89
C ASN A 265 5.73 -14.85 4.35
N PRO A 266 6.66 -15.33 5.20
CA PRO A 266 7.88 -14.58 5.53
C PRO A 266 8.69 -14.09 4.31
N ALA A 267 8.65 -14.83 3.20
CA ALA A 267 9.29 -14.44 1.94
C ALA A 267 8.58 -13.26 1.23
N ASP A 268 7.36 -12.90 1.63
CA ASP A 268 6.63 -11.74 1.11
C ASP A 268 6.86 -10.47 1.94
N SER A 269 7.68 -10.52 2.99
CA SER A 269 8.12 -9.38 3.78
C SER A 269 9.61 -9.12 3.60
N ASN A 270 10.05 -7.91 3.90
CA ASN A 270 11.42 -7.46 3.68
C ASN A 270 11.86 -7.57 2.21
N ILE A 271 10.95 -7.23 1.30
CA ILE A 271 11.19 -7.27 -0.15
C ILE A 271 12.01 -6.04 -0.55
N PRO A 272 13.11 -6.20 -1.33
CA PRO A 272 13.95 -5.08 -1.75
C PRO A 272 13.31 -4.16 -2.81
N ASP A 273 12.23 -4.60 -3.49
CA ASP A 273 11.44 -3.72 -4.36
C ASP A 273 10.75 -2.65 -3.51
N SER A 274 11.15 -1.42 -3.67
CA SER A 274 10.73 -0.29 -2.84
C SER A 274 10.67 1.00 -3.66
N PRO A 275 10.08 2.08 -3.16
CA PRO A 275 10.03 3.37 -3.85
C PRO A 275 11.41 3.94 -4.23
N THR A 276 12.44 3.64 -3.47
CA THR A 276 13.82 4.10 -3.73
C THR A 276 14.68 3.07 -4.45
N ASN A 277 14.15 1.87 -4.67
CA ASN A 277 14.82 0.77 -5.35
C ASN A 277 13.80 -0.06 -6.13
N ASN A 278 13.20 0.56 -7.16
CA ASN A 278 12.10 -0.02 -7.93
C ASN A 278 12.63 -1.05 -8.94
N PHE A 279 12.35 -2.31 -8.68
CA PHE A 279 12.75 -3.42 -9.53
C PHE A 279 11.68 -3.80 -10.56
N CYS A 280 12.15 -4.30 -11.68
CA CYS A 280 11.35 -5.12 -12.57
C CYS A 280 11.09 -6.46 -11.90
N THR A 281 9.84 -6.78 -11.63
CA THR A 281 9.44 -8.06 -11.04
C THR A 281 8.68 -8.91 -12.05
N MET A 282 8.57 -10.21 -11.81
CA MET A 282 7.68 -11.06 -12.61
C MET A 282 6.24 -10.78 -12.24
N ASN A 283 5.40 -10.52 -13.23
CA ASN A 283 3.98 -10.28 -13.02
C ASN A 283 3.27 -11.61 -12.72
N ILE A 284 2.79 -11.77 -11.48
CA ILE A 284 2.12 -12.99 -11.05
C ILE A 284 0.79 -13.24 -11.78
N ASN A 285 0.19 -12.18 -12.32
CA ASN A 285 -1.09 -12.26 -13.03
C ASN A 285 -0.94 -12.42 -14.55
N SER A 286 0.27 -12.26 -15.07
CA SER A 286 0.57 -12.54 -16.47
C SER A 286 0.96 -14.01 -16.61
N VAL A 287 -0.03 -14.88 -16.49
CA VAL A 287 0.19 -16.32 -16.67
C VAL A 287 -0.36 -16.74 -18.02
N ILE A 288 0.51 -17.03 -18.97
CA ILE A 288 0.10 -17.72 -20.18
C ILE A 288 -0.04 -19.23 -19.88
N TYR A 289 0.74 -19.74 -18.94
CA TYR A 289 0.64 -21.12 -18.44
C TYR A 289 1.43 -21.29 -17.13
N ALA A 290 0.80 -21.29 -15.98
CA ALA A 290 1.39 -21.81 -14.74
C ALA A 290 0.29 -22.18 -13.73
N PRO A 291 0.38 -23.33 -13.10
CA PRO A 291 -0.68 -23.80 -12.22
C PRO A 291 -0.72 -23.17 -10.83
N ASP A 292 0.33 -22.45 -10.36
CA ASP A 292 0.38 -22.00 -8.98
C ASP A 292 1.16 -20.69 -8.74
N ASP A 293 0.55 -19.78 -7.99
CA ASP A 293 1.19 -18.61 -7.35
C ASP A 293 2.33 -19.02 -6.41
N ALA A 294 2.31 -20.24 -5.91
CA ALA A 294 3.33 -20.78 -5.00
C ALA A 294 4.75 -20.83 -5.61
N ALA A 295 4.85 -20.74 -6.93
CA ALA A 295 6.13 -20.71 -7.63
C ALA A 295 6.86 -19.36 -7.56
N LEU A 296 6.19 -18.27 -7.18
CA LEU A 296 6.80 -16.96 -7.04
C LEU A 296 7.03 -16.60 -5.58
N THR A 297 8.26 -16.37 -5.21
CA THR A 297 8.67 -15.95 -3.87
C THR A 297 9.40 -14.60 -3.93
N MET A 298 9.70 -14.00 -2.77
CA MET A 298 10.35 -12.69 -2.67
C MET A 298 9.68 -11.61 -3.52
N GLY A 299 8.32 -11.59 -3.51
CA GLY A 299 7.57 -10.55 -4.21
C GLY A 299 7.67 -10.62 -5.74
N GLY A 300 7.84 -11.79 -6.33
CA GLY A 300 8.01 -11.94 -7.77
C GLY A 300 9.43 -11.71 -8.27
N LEU A 301 10.39 -11.51 -7.36
CA LEU A 301 11.82 -11.44 -7.69
C LEU A 301 12.44 -12.82 -7.85
N PHE A 302 11.81 -13.85 -7.30
CA PHE A 302 12.28 -15.22 -7.37
C PHE A 302 11.21 -16.13 -7.99
N ASN A 303 11.56 -16.84 -9.04
CA ASN A 303 10.70 -17.82 -9.70
C ASN A 303 11.28 -19.22 -9.48
N ASN A 304 10.64 -20.02 -8.62
CA ASN A 304 11.00 -21.42 -8.43
C ASN A 304 10.28 -22.25 -9.50
N LEU A 305 10.93 -22.45 -10.62
CA LEU A 305 10.43 -23.32 -11.70
C LEU A 305 10.67 -24.77 -11.28
N ASP A 306 9.61 -25.54 -11.10
CA ASP A 306 9.72 -27.00 -11.10
C ASP A 306 10.14 -27.48 -12.50
N PRO A 307 11.36 -28.04 -12.67
CA PRO A 307 11.83 -28.49 -13.97
C PRO A 307 11.06 -29.72 -14.51
N TYR A 308 10.15 -30.29 -13.71
CA TYR A 308 9.43 -31.52 -14.07
C TYR A 308 7.93 -31.27 -14.35
N HIS A 309 7.62 -30.33 -15.25
CA HIS A 309 6.26 -30.32 -15.78
C HIS A 309 6.13 -31.36 -16.88
N SER A 310 5.41 -32.47 -16.61
CA SER A 310 5.22 -33.64 -17.48
C SER A 310 4.44 -33.36 -18.77
N SER A 311 4.06 -32.12 -19.06
CA SER A 311 3.23 -31.75 -20.23
C SER A 311 3.95 -30.91 -21.30
N GLY A 312 5.27 -30.70 -21.19
CA GLY A 312 6.08 -30.14 -22.30
C GLY A 312 5.80 -28.68 -22.70
N GLY A 313 5.03 -27.94 -21.92
CA GLY A 313 4.77 -26.51 -22.14
C GLY A 313 5.76 -25.65 -21.35
N GLY A 314 6.52 -24.78 -22.02
CA GLY A 314 7.37 -23.79 -21.34
C GLY A 314 6.51 -22.82 -20.54
N LEU A 315 6.93 -22.53 -19.30
CA LEU A 315 6.31 -21.49 -18.49
C LEU A 315 6.79 -20.11 -18.97
N THR A 316 5.88 -19.27 -19.41
CA THR A 316 6.19 -17.89 -19.82
C THR A 316 5.53 -16.93 -18.85
N ARG A 317 6.32 -16.03 -18.27
CA ARG A 317 5.82 -14.94 -17.45
C ARG A 317 6.30 -13.61 -18.00
N GLU A 318 5.42 -12.63 -17.99
CA GLU A 318 5.77 -11.26 -18.34
C GLU A 318 6.35 -10.54 -17.11
N THR A 319 7.16 -9.55 -17.37
CA THR A 319 7.71 -8.69 -16.32
C THR A 319 6.80 -7.48 -16.10
N THR A 320 6.91 -6.84 -14.93
CA THR A 320 6.15 -5.63 -14.58
C THR A 320 6.60 -4.39 -15.35
N MET A 321 7.78 -4.43 -15.98
CA MET A 321 8.35 -3.34 -16.79
C MET A 321 8.47 -3.77 -18.25
N PRO A 322 7.48 -3.47 -19.11
CA PRO A 322 7.51 -3.85 -20.51
C PRO A 322 8.54 -3.01 -21.29
N MET A 323 9.34 -3.66 -22.12
CA MET A 323 10.31 -3.01 -23.01
C MET A 323 9.68 -2.80 -24.38
N LYS A 324 9.55 -1.53 -24.82
CA LYS A 324 8.93 -1.21 -26.13
C LYS A 324 9.91 -0.87 -27.25
N SER A 325 10.98 -0.14 -26.92
CA SER A 325 11.98 0.29 -27.92
C SER A 325 13.27 0.73 -27.22
N GLY A 326 14.38 0.74 -27.94
CA GLY A 326 15.70 1.16 -27.43
C GLY A 326 16.61 -0.03 -27.11
N LYS A 327 17.73 0.25 -26.45
CA LYS A 327 18.67 -0.77 -25.96
C LYS A 327 18.38 -0.98 -24.47
N TRP A 328 18.06 -2.21 -24.12
CA TRP A 328 17.72 -2.60 -22.75
C TRP A 328 18.74 -3.62 -22.25
N TYR A 329 18.99 -3.62 -20.96
CA TYR A 329 19.76 -4.62 -20.25
C TYR A 329 18.86 -5.28 -19.21
N CYS A 330 18.87 -6.59 -19.16
CA CYS A 330 18.18 -7.38 -18.15
C CYS A 330 19.16 -8.39 -17.59
N GLU A 331 19.24 -8.47 -16.27
CA GLU A 331 20.06 -9.44 -15.56
C GLU A 331 19.17 -10.39 -14.80
N VAL A 332 19.31 -11.67 -15.05
CA VAL A 332 18.59 -12.75 -14.35
C VAL A 332 19.67 -13.61 -13.68
N LEU A 333 19.59 -13.70 -12.36
CA LEU A 333 20.45 -14.60 -11.59
C LEU A 333 19.75 -15.95 -11.46
N ASP A 334 20.35 -16.99 -12.04
CA ASP A 334 19.96 -18.37 -11.79
C ASP A 334 20.68 -18.86 -10.52
N VAL A 335 19.91 -19.23 -9.52
CA VAL A 335 20.39 -19.80 -8.25
C VAL A 335 19.96 -21.28 -8.22
N SER A 336 20.69 -22.12 -8.95
CA SER A 336 20.52 -23.55 -8.92
C SER A 336 21.07 -24.19 -7.64
#